data_9d48dbc8d42d62bcb73311d65a98ecd1
#
_entry.id   9d48dbc8d42d62bcb73311d65a98ecd1
#
_cell.length_a   1.000
_cell.length_b   1.000
_cell.length_c   1.000
_cell.angle_alpha   90.00
_cell.angle_beta   90.00
_cell.angle_gamma   90.00
#
_symmetry.space_group_name_H-M   'P 1'
#
loop_
_entity.id
_entity.type
_entity.pdbx_description
1 polymer ?
#
loop_
_entity_poly.entity_id
_entity_poly.type
_entity_poly.pdbx_seq_one_letter_code
_entity_poly.pdbx_strand_id
1 'polypeptide(L)'
;GVCSALYELGGMTIMHDPSGCNSTYNTHDEIRWYDQDSLIYISGLTEIDAIMGNDEKFLDDIKEAARELHPKFIALAGSPIPYMNGTDFPALAQVLEEETGIPAFAVLTNGMHDYVYGAGIALEEIAKRFTGEKTGRIQTRTVNLLGVTPLDFGPVSHVEVLKENLKACG
;
A
#
# COMPACT_ATOMS: atom_id res chain seq x y z
N GLY A 1 -6.68 5.24 -0.67
CA GLY A 1 -6.42 4.55 -1.95
C GLY A 1 -5.24 3.59 -1.84
N VAL A 2 -4.08 4.03 -1.36
CA VAL A 2 -2.89 3.18 -1.19
C VAL A 2 -3.20 1.95 -0.34
N CYS A 3 -3.71 2.17 0.86
CA CYS A 3 -4.02 1.08 1.79
C CYS A 3 -5.03 0.08 1.19
N SER A 4 -6.07 0.57 0.55
CA SER A 4 -7.08 -0.29 -0.10
C SER A 4 -6.50 -1.11 -1.25
N ALA A 5 -5.64 -0.50 -2.06
CA ALA A 5 -5.02 -1.19 -3.20
C ALA A 5 -4.02 -2.28 -2.76
N LEU A 6 -3.32 -2.08 -1.64
CA LEU A 6 -2.28 -2.99 -1.16
C LEU A 6 -2.77 -4.00 -0.11
N TYR A 7 -3.99 -3.88 0.39
CA TYR A 7 -4.53 -4.61 1.55
C TYR A 7 -4.34 -6.13 1.49
N GLU A 8 -4.70 -6.75 0.36
CA GLU A 8 -4.72 -8.22 0.22
C GLU A 8 -3.41 -8.80 -0.35
N LEU A 9 -2.45 -7.95 -0.66
CA LEU A 9 -1.24 -8.39 -1.36
C LEU A 9 -0.19 -9.03 -0.43
N GLY A 10 -0.42 -8.96 0.88
CA GLY A 10 0.44 -9.54 1.92
C GLY A 10 1.68 -8.70 2.22
N GLY A 11 1.65 -7.43 1.84
CA GLY A 11 2.67 -6.45 2.18
C GLY A 11 2.32 -5.64 3.41
N MET A 12 3.33 -5.08 4.05
CA MET A 12 3.19 -4.12 5.14
C MET A 12 3.16 -2.70 4.58
N THR A 13 2.03 -2.02 4.72
CA THR A 13 1.86 -0.64 4.27
C THR A 13 1.96 0.30 5.47
N ILE A 14 2.89 1.24 5.40
CA ILE A 14 3.19 2.17 6.49
C ILE A 14 2.84 3.59 6.03
N MET A 15 1.87 4.19 6.73
CA MET A 15 1.54 5.59 6.59
C MET A 15 2.38 6.40 7.56
N HIS A 16 3.30 7.22 7.05
CA HIS A 16 4.06 8.13 7.90
C HIS A 16 3.20 9.35 8.20
N ASP A 17 2.58 9.36 9.37
CA ASP A 17 1.57 10.35 9.76
C ASP A 17 1.38 10.40 11.29
N PRO A 18 0.92 11.52 11.85
CA PRO A 18 0.31 11.54 13.18
C PRO A 18 -0.94 10.66 13.22
N SER A 19 -1.10 9.84 14.24
CA SER A 19 -2.05 8.72 14.28
C SER A 19 -3.54 9.06 14.19
N GLY A 20 -3.94 10.32 14.30
CA GLY A 20 -5.34 10.70 14.54
C GLY A 20 -6.29 10.40 13.37
N CYS A 21 -5.97 10.83 12.16
CA CYS A 21 -6.90 10.77 11.03
C CYS A 21 -6.89 9.42 10.30
N ASN A 22 -5.74 8.75 10.25
CA ASN A 22 -5.58 7.52 9.50
C ASN A 22 -5.99 6.26 10.28
N SER A 23 -6.10 6.34 11.60
CA SER A 23 -6.52 5.21 12.44
C SER A 23 -7.94 4.72 12.14
N THR A 24 -8.83 5.61 11.71
CA THR A 24 -10.21 5.26 11.32
C THR A 24 -10.26 4.29 10.15
N TYR A 25 -9.34 4.41 9.20
CA TYR A 25 -9.27 3.47 8.08
C TYR A 25 -9.10 2.01 8.55
N ASN A 26 -8.21 1.79 9.52
CA ASN A 26 -7.94 0.45 10.05
C ASN A 26 -9.08 -0.10 10.91
N THR A 27 -9.98 0.74 11.40
CA THR A 27 -11.00 0.33 12.38
C THR A 27 -12.41 0.24 11.81
N HIS A 28 -12.76 1.03 10.79
CA HIS A 28 -14.16 1.18 10.38
C HIS A 28 -14.43 1.17 8.88
N ASP A 29 -13.46 1.56 8.07
CA ASP A 29 -13.73 1.87 6.67
C ASP A 29 -13.40 0.73 5.69
N GLU A 30 -12.68 -0.28 6.14
CA GLU A 30 -12.30 -1.41 5.31
C GLU A 30 -13.18 -2.63 5.58
N ILE A 31 -13.99 -3.00 4.60
CA ILE A 31 -14.94 -4.12 4.73
C ILE A 31 -14.29 -5.49 4.88
N ARG A 32 -13.04 -5.63 4.43
CA ARG A 32 -12.26 -6.88 4.55
C ARG A 32 -11.71 -7.11 5.95
N TRP A 33 -11.76 -6.11 6.81
CA TRP A 33 -11.27 -6.17 8.19
C TRP A 33 -11.78 -7.36 9.00
N TYR A 34 -13.02 -7.79 8.74
CA TYR A 34 -13.64 -8.91 9.45
C TYR A 34 -13.15 -10.28 8.98
N ASP A 35 -12.62 -10.35 7.76
CA ASP A 35 -12.24 -11.60 7.11
C ASP A 35 -10.72 -11.78 7.01
N GLN A 36 -9.96 -10.71 7.14
CA GLN A 36 -8.52 -10.72 6.93
C GLN A 36 -7.82 -9.66 7.78
N ASP A 37 -6.76 -10.05 8.48
CA ASP A 37 -5.93 -9.14 9.24
C ASP A 37 -5.21 -8.14 8.33
N SER A 38 -5.14 -6.88 8.80
CA SER A 38 -4.46 -5.81 8.12
C SER A 38 -3.00 -5.69 8.55
N LEU A 39 -2.09 -5.55 7.58
CA LEU A 39 -0.71 -5.14 7.82
C LEU A 39 -0.52 -3.65 7.48
N ILE A 40 -1.48 -2.82 7.83
CA ILE A 40 -1.44 -1.37 7.66
C ILE A 40 -1.07 -0.73 8.99
N TYR A 41 -0.02 0.07 8.97
CA TYR A 41 0.52 0.73 10.16
C TYR A 41 0.59 2.23 9.97
N ILE A 42 0.51 2.94 11.07
CA ILE A 42 0.69 4.38 11.13
C ILE A 42 1.87 4.63 12.05
N SER A 43 2.83 5.42 11.60
CA SER A 43 4.07 5.64 12.34
C SER A 43 3.90 6.40 13.66
N GLY A 44 2.76 7.08 13.85
CA GLY A 44 2.51 7.87 15.04
C GLY A 44 3.46 9.07 15.15
N LEU A 45 3.74 9.74 14.05
CA LEU A 45 4.62 10.91 13.98
C LEU A 45 4.25 11.93 15.05
N THR A 46 5.18 12.22 15.95
CA THR A 46 4.98 13.25 16.97
C THR A 46 5.38 14.64 16.47
N GLU A 47 4.97 15.68 17.17
CA GLU A 47 5.36 17.07 16.84
C GLU A 47 6.88 17.25 16.90
N ILE A 48 7.53 16.62 17.87
CA ILE A 48 9.00 16.68 18.02
C ILE A 48 9.66 15.96 16.84
N ASP A 49 9.19 14.78 16.47
CA ASP A 49 9.72 14.03 15.33
C ASP A 49 9.56 14.82 14.02
N ALA A 50 8.43 15.52 13.87
CA ALA A 50 8.16 16.34 12.69
C ALA A 50 9.11 17.55 12.59
N ILE A 51 9.53 18.13 13.72
CA ILE A 51 10.41 19.30 13.75
C ILE A 51 11.88 18.91 13.65
N MET A 52 12.28 17.87 14.37
CA MET A 52 13.70 17.48 14.50
C MET A 52 14.14 16.46 13.46
N GLY A 53 13.20 15.73 12.87
CA GLY A 53 13.45 14.52 12.12
C GLY A 53 13.72 13.33 13.04
N ASN A 54 13.25 12.15 12.70
CA ASN A 54 13.51 10.92 13.44
C ASN A 54 13.44 9.69 12.54
N ASP A 55 14.16 9.75 11.44
CA ASP A 55 14.18 8.68 10.43
C ASP A 55 14.74 7.37 11.02
N GLU A 56 15.69 7.46 11.93
CA GLU A 56 16.32 6.29 12.57
C GLU A 56 15.28 5.48 13.36
N LYS A 57 14.52 6.15 14.22
CA LYS A 57 13.42 5.50 14.98
C LYS A 57 12.36 4.92 14.05
N PHE A 58 11.97 5.67 13.01
CA PHE A 58 11.00 5.23 12.03
C PHE A 58 11.45 3.94 11.33
N LEU A 59 12.71 3.88 10.91
CA LEU A 59 13.29 2.68 10.29
C LEU A 59 13.36 1.51 11.27
N ASP A 60 13.76 1.75 12.53
CA ASP A 60 13.90 0.70 13.53
C ASP A 60 12.54 0.08 13.90
N ASP A 61 11.51 0.89 14.10
CA ASP A 61 10.14 0.43 14.36
C ASP A 61 9.62 -0.47 13.20
N ILE A 62 9.88 -0.08 11.96
CA ILE A 62 9.51 -0.87 10.78
C ILE A 62 10.27 -2.19 10.70
N LYS A 63 11.58 -2.16 10.94
CA LYS A 63 12.43 -3.36 10.93
C LYS A 63 12.00 -4.36 12.01
N GLU A 64 11.64 -3.88 13.19
CA GLU A 64 11.13 -4.72 14.27
C GLU A 64 9.80 -5.40 13.85
N ALA A 65 8.85 -4.62 13.37
CA ALA A 65 7.59 -5.15 12.85
C ALA A 65 7.78 -6.14 11.69
N ALA A 66 8.69 -5.85 10.77
CA ALA A 66 8.97 -6.71 9.63
C ALA A 66 9.58 -8.07 10.04
N ARG A 67 10.39 -8.12 11.12
CA ARG A 67 10.94 -9.37 11.66
C ARG A 67 9.87 -10.26 12.28
N GLU A 68 8.84 -9.67 12.88
CA GLU A 68 7.75 -10.42 13.50
C GLU A 68 6.72 -10.90 12.48
N LEU A 69 6.38 -10.05 11.52
CA LEU A 69 5.24 -10.24 10.63
C LEU A 69 5.60 -10.91 9.30
N HIS A 70 6.88 -10.89 8.93
CA HIS A 70 7.39 -11.47 7.68
C HIS A 70 6.58 -11.04 6.44
N PRO A 71 6.38 -9.74 6.16
CA PRO A 71 5.60 -9.28 5.04
C PRO A 71 6.28 -9.62 3.70
N LYS A 72 5.50 -9.74 2.64
CA LYS A 72 6.03 -9.99 1.28
C LYS A 72 6.74 -8.76 0.70
N PHE A 73 6.36 -7.58 1.13
CA PHE A 73 6.98 -6.29 0.78
C PHE A 73 6.65 -5.24 1.84
N ILE A 74 7.39 -4.13 1.79
CA ILE A 74 7.16 -2.95 2.63
C ILE A 74 6.85 -1.77 1.71
N ALA A 75 5.72 -1.10 1.92
CA ALA A 75 5.32 0.08 1.18
C ALA A 75 5.26 1.29 2.13
N LEU A 76 6.01 2.35 1.82
CA LEU A 76 6.01 3.60 2.58
C LEU A 76 5.12 4.63 1.87
N ALA A 77 4.16 5.19 2.57
CA ALA A 77 3.30 6.25 2.06
C ALA A 77 3.32 7.48 2.97
N GLY A 78 3.35 8.66 2.36
CA GLY A 78 3.43 9.92 3.08
C GLY A 78 2.06 10.59 3.27
N SER A 79 2.01 11.46 4.26
CA SER A 79 0.94 12.41 4.53
C SER A 79 1.42 13.85 4.29
N PRO A 80 0.58 14.88 4.46
CA PRO A 80 1.00 16.25 4.25
C PRO A 80 2.21 16.69 5.08
N ILE A 81 2.34 16.23 6.33
CA ILE A 81 3.42 16.68 7.21
C ILE A 81 4.78 16.18 6.73
N PRO A 82 5.03 14.88 6.53
CA PRO A 82 6.29 14.41 5.95
C PRO A 82 6.60 15.00 4.57
N TYR A 83 5.57 15.21 3.76
CA TYR A 83 5.75 15.88 2.47
C TYR A 83 6.28 17.31 2.62
N MET A 84 5.73 18.10 3.54
CA MET A 84 6.19 19.45 3.83
C MET A 84 7.61 19.49 4.42
N ASN A 85 7.95 18.48 5.20
CA ASN A 85 9.28 18.32 5.80
C ASN A 85 10.33 17.82 4.80
N GLY A 86 9.92 17.40 3.61
CA GLY A 86 10.83 16.87 2.60
C GLY A 86 11.40 15.49 2.91
N THR A 87 10.64 14.65 3.62
CA THR A 87 11.03 13.27 3.91
C THR A 87 11.32 12.49 2.63
N ASP A 88 12.51 11.91 2.52
CA ASP A 88 12.95 11.13 1.35
C ASP A 88 12.52 9.66 1.48
N PHE A 89 11.25 9.38 1.19
CA PHE A 89 10.71 8.03 1.24
C PHE A 89 11.43 7.02 0.32
N PRO A 90 11.85 7.39 -0.90
CA PRO A 90 12.67 6.51 -1.73
C PRO A 90 13.97 6.07 -1.04
N ALA A 91 14.69 6.99 -0.42
CA ALA A 91 15.92 6.66 0.32
C ALA A 91 15.63 5.76 1.52
N LEU A 92 14.58 6.06 2.29
CA LEU A 92 14.16 5.24 3.43
C LEU A 92 13.76 3.81 2.99
N ALA A 93 13.04 3.68 1.88
CA ALA A 93 12.67 2.39 1.34
C ALA A 93 13.91 1.57 0.90
N GLN A 94 14.90 2.23 0.29
CA GLN A 94 16.15 1.57 -0.08
C GLN A 94 16.89 1.03 1.15
N VAL A 95 17.01 1.82 2.21
CA VAL A 95 17.64 1.38 3.47
C VAL A 95 16.91 0.18 4.06
N LEU A 96 15.56 0.21 4.10
CA LEU A 96 14.75 -0.91 4.58
C LEU A 96 14.98 -2.18 3.76
N GLU A 97 15.02 -2.07 2.44
CA GLU A 97 15.27 -3.22 1.57
C GLU A 97 16.66 -3.81 1.80
N GLU A 98 17.70 -2.96 1.92
CA GLU A 98 19.09 -3.39 2.16
C GLU A 98 19.24 -4.08 3.53
N GLU A 99 18.59 -3.56 4.57
CA GLU A 99 18.74 -4.08 5.92
C GLU A 99 17.84 -5.27 6.25
N THR A 100 16.65 -5.36 5.63
CA THR A 100 15.68 -6.44 5.91
C THR A 100 15.72 -7.56 4.88
N GLY A 101 16.21 -7.28 3.66
CA GLY A 101 16.11 -8.21 2.51
C GLY A 101 14.69 -8.35 1.97
N ILE A 102 13.73 -7.56 2.47
CA ILE A 102 12.34 -7.56 2.01
C ILE A 102 12.19 -6.45 0.97
N PRO A 103 11.58 -6.72 -0.21
CA PRO A 103 11.34 -5.67 -1.20
C PRO A 103 10.61 -4.47 -0.59
N ALA A 104 11.21 -3.29 -0.67
CA ALA A 104 10.63 -2.07 -0.14
C ALA A 104 10.55 -0.98 -1.21
N PHE A 105 9.48 -0.17 -1.17
CA PHE A 105 9.27 0.91 -2.12
C PHE A 105 8.43 2.03 -1.51
N ALA A 106 8.58 3.22 -2.08
CA ALA A 106 7.82 4.39 -1.71
C ALA A 106 6.61 4.58 -2.62
N VAL A 107 5.48 4.92 -2.03
CA VAL A 107 4.29 5.40 -2.76
C VAL A 107 4.16 6.88 -2.43
N LEU A 108 4.51 7.74 -3.40
CA LEU A 108 4.66 9.18 -3.16
C LEU A 108 3.30 9.89 -3.05
N THR A 109 2.70 9.78 -1.87
CA THR A 109 1.47 10.47 -1.50
C THR A 109 1.76 11.70 -0.63
N ASN A 110 0.87 12.67 -0.68
CA ASN A 110 1.00 13.92 0.07
C ASN A 110 -0.33 14.38 0.73
N GLY A 111 -1.37 13.54 0.63
CA GLY A 111 -2.71 13.89 1.14
C GLY A 111 -3.49 14.94 0.35
N MET A 112 -2.98 15.42 -0.80
CA MET A 112 -3.61 16.47 -1.62
C MET A 112 -4.38 15.90 -2.83
N HIS A 113 -4.37 14.59 -3.01
CA HIS A 113 -5.03 13.90 -4.10
C HIS A 113 -6.13 12.99 -3.56
N ASP A 114 -7.02 12.59 -4.45
CA ASP A 114 -8.14 11.73 -4.10
C ASP A 114 -7.74 10.23 -3.92
N TYR A 115 -8.73 9.44 -3.57
CA TYR A 115 -8.60 8.00 -3.40
C TYR A 115 -8.10 7.29 -4.67
N VAL A 116 -8.66 7.64 -5.83
CA VAL A 116 -8.34 6.98 -7.11
C VAL A 116 -6.88 7.20 -7.49
N TYR A 117 -6.38 8.41 -7.30
CA TYR A 117 -4.97 8.72 -7.49
C TYR A 117 -4.07 7.85 -6.60
N GLY A 118 -4.37 7.79 -5.29
CA GLY A 118 -3.59 6.99 -4.35
C GLY A 118 -3.59 5.49 -4.69
N ALA A 119 -4.73 4.93 -5.09
CA ALA A 119 -4.82 3.55 -5.53
C ALA A 119 -4.03 3.32 -6.83
N GLY A 120 -4.12 4.25 -7.78
CA GLY A 120 -3.43 4.16 -9.06
C GLY A 120 -1.92 4.11 -8.91
N ILE A 121 -1.32 5.03 -8.14
CA ILE A 121 0.14 5.06 -7.93
C ILE A 121 0.64 3.84 -7.13
N ALA A 122 -0.16 3.34 -6.18
CA ALA A 122 0.20 2.12 -5.45
C ALA A 122 0.25 0.89 -6.37
N LEU A 123 -0.74 0.73 -7.24
CA LEU A 123 -0.78 -0.34 -8.23
C LEU A 123 0.33 -0.20 -9.28
N GLU A 124 0.68 1.05 -9.66
CA GLU A 124 1.80 1.33 -10.55
C GLU A 124 3.13 0.86 -9.93
N GLU A 125 3.39 1.18 -8.67
CA GLU A 125 4.62 0.74 -7.99
C GLU A 125 4.67 -0.78 -7.83
N ILE A 126 3.56 -1.45 -7.52
CA ILE A 126 3.47 -2.91 -7.53
C ILE A 126 3.79 -3.47 -8.92
N ALA A 127 3.22 -2.90 -9.96
CA ALA A 127 3.49 -3.33 -11.32
C ALA A 127 4.97 -3.15 -11.71
N LYS A 128 5.56 -2.00 -11.42
CA LYS A 128 6.98 -1.75 -11.68
C LYS A 128 7.89 -2.74 -10.95
N ARG A 129 7.56 -3.05 -9.70
CA ARG A 129 8.43 -3.84 -8.83
C ARG A 129 8.31 -5.35 -9.06
N PHE A 130 7.12 -5.86 -9.35
CA PHE A 130 6.83 -7.29 -9.32
C PHE A 130 6.45 -7.88 -10.68
N THR A 131 6.26 -7.08 -11.73
CA THR A 131 6.07 -7.63 -13.06
C THR A 131 7.42 -7.90 -13.72
N GLY A 132 7.64 -9.17 -14.06
CA GLY A 132 8.82 -9.60 -14.80
C GLY A 132 8.69 -9.36 -16.32
N GLU A 133 9.73 -9.74 -17.07
CA GLU A 133 9.71 -9.75 -18.52
C GLU A 133 8.57 -10.64 -19.05
N LYS A 134 8.02 -10.28 -20.22
CA LYS A 134 6.96 -11.03 -20.88
C LYS A 134 7.34 -12.51 -21.02
N THR A 135 6.77 -13.35 -20.21
CA THR A 135 6.80 -14.79 -20.48
C THR A 135 5.89 -15.03 -21.67
N GLY A 136 6.42 -15.52 -22.80
CA GLY A 136 5.77 -15.57 -24.11
C GLY A 136 4.53 -16.44 -24.27
N ARG A 137 3.73 -16.67 -23.24
CA ARG A 137 2.42 -17.32 -23.30
C ARG A 137 1.32 -16.27 -23.25
N ILE A 138 0.92 -15.81 -24.41
CA ILE A 138 -0.38 -15.16 -24.56
C ILE A 138 -1.44 -16.25 -24.46
N GLN A 139 -2.15 -16.30 -23.36
CA GLN A 139 -3.36 -17.12 -23.29
C GLN A 139 -4.45 -16.44 -24.13
N THR A 140 -4.93 -17.10 -25.12
CA THR A 140 -6.06 -16.61 -25.93
C THR A 140 -7.33 -16.60 -25.08
N ARG A 141 -8.16 -15.55 -25.22
CA ARG A 141 -9.43 -15.37 -24.51
C ARG A 141 -9.31 -15.14 -23.00
N THR A 142 -8.32 -14.37 -22.57
CA THR A 142 -8.20 -13.94 -21.18
C THR A 142 -8.31 -12.41 -21.08
N VAL A 143 -8.97 -11.95 -20.03
CA VAL A 143 -9.09 -10.54 -19.68
C VAL A 143 -8.60 -10.35 -18.25
N ASN A 144 -7.71 -9.38 -18.03
CA ASN A 144 -7.27 -8.98 -16.71
C ASN A 144 -8.15 -7.83 -16.22
N LEU A 145 -8.73 -7.98 -15.04
CA LEU A 145 -9.41 -6.89 -14.35
C LEU A 145 -8.38 -6.20 -13.44
N LEU A 146 -8.07 -4.95 -13.75
CA LEU A 146 -7.11 -4.14 -12.98
C LEU A 146 -7.86 -3.06 -12.18
N GLY A 147 -7.31 -2.70 -11.01
CA GLY A 147 -7.87 -1.63 -10.19
C GLY A 147 -9.17 -2.01 -9.47
N VAL A 148 -9.45 -3.29 -9.34
CA VAL A 148 -10.64 -3.76 -8.60
C VAL A 148 -10.33 -3.68 -7.12
N THR A 149 -10.71 -2.57 -6.50
CA THR A 149 -10.60 -2.37 -5.05
C THR A 149 -11.98 -2.42 -4.40
N PRO A 150 -12.11 -2.94 -3.18
CA PRO A 150 -13.41 -3.12 -2.54
C PRO A 150 -14.21 -1.83 -2.32
N LEU A 151 -13.52 -0.71 -2.09
CA LEU A 151 -14.19 0.58 -1.93
C LEU A 151 -14.84 1.09 -3.23
N ASP A 152 -14.29 0.70 -4.40
CA ASP A 152 -14.84 1.09 -5.70
C ASP A 152 -15.91 0.11 -6.19
N PHE A 153 -15.70 -1.17 -5.93
CA PHE A 153 -16.55 -2.25 -6.46
C PHE A 153 -17.49 -2.86 -5.42
N GLY A 154 -17.41 -2.41 -4.16
CA GLY A 154 -18.28 -2.91 -3.10
C GLY A 154 -18.11 -4.41 -2.83
N PRO A 155 -19.19 -5.14 -2.53
CA PRO A 155 -19.10 -6.56 -2.19
C PRO A 155 -18.44 -7.40 -3.28
N VAL A 156 -17.75 -8.47 -2.88
CA VAL A 156 -17.10 -9.44 -3.79
C VAL A 156 -18.03 -9.93 -4.91
N SER A 157 -19.34 -9.98 -4.64
CA SER A 157 -20.36 -10.32 -5.64
C SER A 157 -20.37 -9.43 -6.89
N HIS A 158 -19.98 -8.16 -6.77
CA HIS A 158 -19.89 -7.26 -7.93
C HIS A 158 -18.77 -7.68 -8.88
N VAL A 159 -17.65 -8.15 -8.36
CA VAL A 159 -16.53 -8.68 -9.16
C VAL A 159 -16.95 -9.97 -9.87
N GLU A 160 -17.70 -10.84 -9.20
CA GLU A 160 -18.21 -12.07 -9.82
C GLU A 160 -19.21 -11.77 -10.94
N VAL A 161 -20.10 -10.80 -10.77
CA VAL A 161 -21.00 -10.35 -11.86
C VAL A 161 -20.21 -9.83 -13.06
N LEU A 162 -19.13 -9.05 -12.85
CA LEU A 162 -18.26 -8.62 -13.94
C LEU A 162 -17.60 -9.80 -14.66
N LYS A 163 -17.11 -10.77 -13.92
CA LYS A 163 -16.53 -12.00 -14.49
C LYS A 163 -17.56 -12.80 -15.30
N GLU A 164 -18.78 -12.93 -14.80
CA GLU A 164 -19.87 -13.62 -15.50
C GLU A 164 -20.26 -12.90 -16.80
N ASN A 165 -20.39 -11.57 -16.75
CA ASN A 165 -20.67 -10.78 -17.94
C ASN A 165 -19.56 -10.90 -19.00
N LEU A 166 -18.30 -10.84 -18.61
CA LEU A 166 -17.18 -11.04 -19.52
C LEU A 166 -17.18 -12.44 -20.14
N LYS A 167 -17.48 -13.48 -19.36
CA LYS A 167 -17.62 -14.85 -19.86
C LYS A 167 -18.78 -14.99 -20.84
N ALA A 168 -19.88 -14.29 -20.59
CA ALA A 168 -21.05 -14.32 -21.49
C ALA A 168 -20.80 -13.61 -22.84
N CYS A 169 -19.88 -12.64 -22.85
CA CYS A 169 -19.48 -11.93 -24.08
C CYS A 169 -18.48 -12.72 -24.95
N GLY A 170 -17.95 -13.86 -24.50
CA GLY A 170 -17.00 -14.69 -25.25
C GLY A 170 -15.56 -14.47 -24.90
#